data_9eedec2dc198c06de6ff54b8f6526c61
#
_entry.id   9eedec2dc198c06de6ff54b8f6526c61
#
_cell.length_a   1.000
_cell.length_b   1.000
_cell.length_c   1.000
_cell.angle_alpha   90.00
_cell.angle_beta   90.00
_cell.angle_gamma   90.00
#
_symmetry.space_group_name_H-M   'P 1'
#
loop_
_entity.id
_entity.type
_entity.pdbx_description
1 polymer ?
#
loop_
_entity_poly.entity_id
_entity_poly.type
_entity_poly.pdbx_seq_one_letter_code
_entity_poly.pdbx_strand_id
1 'polypeptide(L)'
;FQMVKVDEPDDDTASLMLRGLKARYAQHHGVHMLDSAIQTAVRLSRRYLTGRQLPDKAVDLLDTAGARVRMSLDTLPEPLTQLQARLTALDIEREAIEQDSVFYPETSPERLAELTDLRDELQAEAGHLEAQYQQEKRLAQQIMALRQEGADSTDLQQQLRTHQGFAPLLALDV
;
A
#
# COMPACT_ATOMS: atom_id res chain seq x y z
N PHE A 1 -27.62 -39.63 -14.45
CA PHE A 1 -26.89 -38.60 -13.67
C PHE A 1 -27.49 -38.57 -12.26
N GLN A 2 -26.64 -38.65 -11.26
CA GLN A 2 -27.05 -38.53 -9.86
C GLN A 2 -26.67 -37.13 -9.36
N MET A 3 -27.64 -36.39 -8.82
CA MET A 3 -27.40 -35.04 -8.33
C MET A 3 -26.74 -35.12 -6.95
N VAL A 4 -25.57 -34.52 -6.80
CA VAL A 4 -24.86 -34.40 -5.53
C VAL A 4 -24.99 -32.94 -5.08
N LYS A 5 -25.63 -32.72 -3.92
CA LYS A 5 -25.72 -31.39 -3.32
C LYS A 5 -24.47 -31.14 -2.50
N VAL A 6 -23.80 -30.01 -2.76
CA VAL A 6 -22.64 -29.55 -1.98
C VAL A 6 -23.09 -28.29 -1.22
N ASP A 7 -23.12 -28.36 0.08
CA ASP A 7 -23.48 -27.21 0.93
C ASP A 7 -22.26 -26.32 1.19
N GLU A 8 -22.51 -25.03 1.47
CA GLU A 8 -21.47 -24.08 1.83
C GLU A 8 -20.79 -24.50 3.14
N PRO A 9 -19.44 -24.57 3.19
CA PRO A 9 -18.73 -24.93 4.41
C PRO A 9 -18.90 -23.87 5.51
N ASP A 10 -18.73 -24.30 6.75
CA ASP A 10 -18.61 -23.40 7.89
C ASP A 10 -17.30 -22.63 7.89
N ASP A 11 -17.14 -21.66 8.80
CA ASP A 11 -15.97 -20.78 8.85
C ASP A 11 -14.67 -21.53 9.16
N ASP A 12 -14.73 -22.56 10.00
CA ASP A 12 -13.57 -23.35 10.38
C ASP A 12 -13.08 -24.22 9.22
N THR A 13 -14.00 -24.88 8.55
CA THR A 13 -13.73 -25.68 7.35
C THR A 13 -13.21 -24.80 6.21
N ALA A 14 -13.83 -23.66 5.97
CA ALA A 14 -13.37 -22.69 4.96
C ALA A 14 -11.97 -22.18 5.28
N SER A 15 -11.68 -21.84 6.54
CA SER A 15 -10.35 -21.41 6.97
C SER A 15 -9.30 -22.50 6.78
N LEU A 16 -9.65 -23.77 7.06
CA LEU A 16 -8.76 -24.90 6.81
C LEU A 16 -8.44 -25.08 5.32
N MET A 17 -9.45 -24.95 4.45
CA MET A 17 -9.26 -24.99 3.00
C MET A 17 -8.35 -23.88 2.51
N LEU A 18 -8.52 -22.65 2.99
CA LEU A 18 -7.68 -21.50 2.62
C LEU A 18 -6.24 -21.65 3.12
N ARG A 19 -6.05 -22.22 4.34
CA ARG A 19 -4.68 -22.55 4.82
C ARG A 19 -3.95 -23.50 3.90
N GLY A 20 -4.64 -24.46 3.29
CA GLY A 20 -4.07 -25.36 2.28
C GLY A 20 -3.64 -24.63 1.00
N LEU A 21 -4.25 -23.50 0.67
CA LEU A 21 -3.93 -22.68 -0.50
C LEU A 21 -2.94 -21.54 -0.21
N LYS A 22 -2.70 -21.23 1.07
CA LYS A 22 -1.89 -20.11 1.54
C LYS A 22 -0.53 -20.01 0.85
N ALA A 23 0.23 -21.09 0.83
CA ALA A 23 1.58 -21.12 0.25
C ALA A 23 1.57 -20.80 -1.25
N ARG A 24 0.56 -21.30 -1.97
CA ARG A 24 0.41 -21.08 -3.41
C ARG A 24 0.09 -19.62 -3.73
N TYR A 25 -0.82 -18.99 -2.98
CA TYR A 25 -1.16 -17.58 -3.17
C TYR A 25 -0.01 -16.65 -2.73
N ALA A 26 0.65 -16.97 -1.61
CA ALA A 26 1.83 -16.24 -1.17
C ALA A 26 2.94 -16.25 -2.23
N GLN A 27 3.18 -17.39 -2.85
CA GLN A 27 4.15 -17.51 -3.95
C GLN A 27 3.70 -16.76 -5.21
N HIS A 28 2.42 -16.83 -5.57
CA HIS A 28 1.88 -16.18 -6.77
C HIS A 28 2.02 -14.65 -6.70
N HIS A 29 1.63 -14.05 -5.57
CA HIS A 29 1.73 -12.61 -5.38
C HIS A 29 3.11 -12.13 -4.89
N GLY A 30 3.97 -13.04 -4.46
CA GLY A 30 5.28 -12.70 -3.88
C GLY A 30 5.17 -11.96 -2.54
N VAL A 31 4.06 -12.15 -1.81
CA VAL A 31 3.80 -11.54 -0.50
C VAL A 31 3.50 -12.60 0.54
N HIS A 32 3.79 -12.30 1.81
CA HIS A 32 3.44 -13.21 2.89
C HIS A 32 1.98 -13.01 3.30
N MET A 33 1.26 -14.12 3.54
CA MET A 33 -0.12 -14.10 4.04
C MET A 33 -0.16 -14.55 5.49
N LEU A 34 -0.71 -13.73 6.37
CA LEU A 34 -0.87 -14.08 7.78
C LEU A 34 -2.07 -15.03 7.97
N ASP A 35 -2.03 -15.87 9.02
CA ASP A 35 -3.19 -16.71 9.37
C ASP A 35 -4.39 -15.87 9.79
N SER A 36 -4.13 -14.73 10.45
CA SER A 36 -5.16 -13.74 10.79
C SER A 36 -5.86 -13.14 9.57
N ALA A 37 -5.16 -12.98 8.46
CA ALA A 37 -5.75 -12.51 7.20
C ALA A 37 -6.73 -13.56 6.64
N ILE A 38 -6.37 -14.86 6.70
CA ILE A 38 -7.26 -15.95 6.28
C ILE A 38 -8.57 -15.94 7.08
N GLN A 39 -8.47 -15.90 8.41
CA GLN A 39 -9.63 -15.86 9.29
C GLN A 39 -10.50 -14.61 9.04
N THR A 40 -9.84 -13.47 8.84
CA THR A 40 -10.51 -12.21 8.55
C THR A 40 -11.21 -12.26 7.19
N ALA A 41 -10.57 -12.82 6.16
CA ALA A 41 -11.15 -12.98 4.82
C ALA A 41 -12.41 -13.85 4.85
N VAL A 42 -12.40 -14.97 5.57
CA VAL A 42 -13.59 -15.83 5.74
C VAL A 42 -14.71 -15.06 6.44
N ARG A 43 -14.43 -14.41 7.56
CA ARG A 43 -15.41 -13.65 8.34
C ARG A 43 -16.00 -12.47 7.55
N LEU A 44 -15.16 -11.66 6.90
CA LEU A 44 -15.61 -10.49 6.14
C LEU A 44 -16.37 -10.89 4.88
N SER A 45 -15.88 -11.91 4.15
CA SER A 45 -16.57 -12.38 2.95
C SER A 45 -17.95 -12.96 3.28
N ARG A 46 -18.10 -13.70 4.37
CA ARG A 46 -19.40 -14.19 4.83
C ARG A 46 -20.35 -13.04 5.16
N ARG A 47 -19.85 -12.00 5.81
CA ARG A 47 -20.67 -10.88 6.26
C ARG A 47 -21.09 -9.92 5.13
N TYR A 48 -20.20 -9.66 4.20
CA TYR A 48 -20.36 -8.58 3.23
C TYR A 48 -20.52 -9.02 1.77
N LEU A 49 -20.08 -10.24 1.42
CA LEU A 49 -20.18 -10.74 0.05
C LEU A 49 -21.31 -11.75 -0.07
N THR A 50 -22.42 -11.31 -0.71
CA THR A 50 -23.66 -12.09 -0.80
C THR A 50 -23.80 -12.90 -2.09
N GLY A 51 -22.99 -12.61 -3.13
CA GLY A 51 -23.17 -13.20 -4.47
C GLY A 51 -22.48 -14.53 -4.71
N ARG A 52 -21.63 -15.00 -3.79
CA ARG A 52 -20.85 -16.24 -3.90
C ARG A 52 -20.86 -16.99 -2.57
N GLN A 53 -20.45 -18.25 -2.60
CA GLN A 53 -20.34 -19.11 -1.43
C GLN A 53 -18.87 -19.24 -0.99
N LEU A 54 -18.66 -19.64 0.28
CA LEU A 54 -17.35 -20.06 0.76
C LEU A 54 -16.97 -21.41 0.10
N PRO A 55 -15.68 -21.63 -0.19
CA PRO A 55 -14.53 -20.77 0.12
C PRO A 55 -14.26 -19.68 -0.94
N ASP A 56 -14.90 -19.69 -2.11
CA ASP A 56 -14.56 -18.85 -3.28
C ASP A 56 -14.53 -17.35 -2.97
N LYS A 57 -15.55 -16.84 -2.24
CA LYS A 57 -15.60 -15.42 -1.89
C LYS A 57 -14.46 -14.97 -0.97
N ALA A 58 -13.96 -15.85 -0.11
CA ALA A 58 -12.82 -15.56 0.75
C ALA A 58 -11.49 -15.69 -0.01
N VAL A 59 -11.40 -16.59 -0.97
CA VAL A 59 -10.27 -16.70 -1.91
C VAL A 59 -10.14 -15.42 -2.73
N ASP A 60 -11.23 -14.93 -3.33
CA ASP A 60 -11.23 -13.68 -4.09
C ASP A 60 -10.76 -12.49 -3.27
N LEU A 61 -11.18 -12.44 -2.00
CA LEU A 61 -10.76 -11.35 -1.09
C LEU A 61 -9.27 -11.41 -0.77
N LEU A 62 -8.73 -12.61 -0.51
CA LEU A 62 -7.29 -12.82 -0.28
C LEU A 62 -6.46 -12.52 -1.53
N ASP A 63 -6.92 -12.95 -2.69
CA ASP A 63 -6.27 -12.68 -3.98
C ASP A 63 -6.17 -11.18 -4.24
N THR A 64 -7.28 -10.47 -4.07
CA THR A 64 -7.34 -9.02 -4.22
C THR A 64 -6.43 -8.30 -3.21
N ALA A 65 -6.41 -8.75 -1.96
CA ALA A 65 -5.56 -8.18 -0.92
C ALA A 65 -4.07 -8.42 -1.22
N GLY A 66 -3.71 -9.64 -1.65
CA GLY A 66 -2.36 -9.99 -2.07
C GLY A 66 -1.86 -9.15 -3.24
N ALA A 67 -2.71 -8.97 -4.26
CA ALA A 67 -2.41 -8.10 -5.40
C ALA A 67 -2.20 -6.63 -4.96
N ARG A 68 -3.04 -6.11 -4.05
CA ARG A 68 -2.88 -4.75 -3.51
C ARG A 68 -1.58 -4.54 -2.75
N VAL A 69 -1.23 -5.49 -1.86
CA VAL A 69 0.04 -5.44 -1.14
C VAL A 69 1.21 -5.47 -2.11
N ARG A 70 1.16 -6.34 -3.12
CA ARG A 70 2.20 -6.37 -4.16
C ARG A 70 2.32 -5.04 -4.90
N MET A 71 1.20 -4.47 -5.32
CA MET A 71 1.21 -3.17 -5.99
C MET A 71 1.78 -2.06 -5.11
N SER A 72 1.47 -2.05 -3.82
CA SER A 72 1.99 -1.03 -2.88
C SER A 72 3.51 -1.06 -2.73
N LEU A 73 4.15 -2.22 -2.95
CA LEU A 73 5.60 -2.36 -2.93
C LEU A 73 6.27 -1.76 -4.19
N ASP A 74 5.55 -1.70 -5.30
CA ASP A 74 6.06 -1.27 -6.59
C ASP A 74 5.64 0.18 -6.95
N THR A 75 4.67 0.76 -6.23
CA THR A 75 4.15 2.11 -6.48
C THR A 75 4.57 3.09 -5.40
N LEU A 76 4.58 4.38 -5.74
CA LEU A 76 4.79 5.44 -4.76
C LEU A 76 3.60 5.51 -3.79
N PRO A 77 3.85 5.74 -2.49
CA PRO A 77 2.79 5.95 -1.52
C PRO A 77 1.90 7.13 -1.89
N GLU A 78 0.60 6.99 -1.63
CA GLU A 78 -0.38 8.04 -1.95
C GLU A 78 -0.05 9.41 -1.34
N PRO A 79 0.38 9.53 -0.06
CA PRO A 79 0.77 10.82 0.51
C PRO A 79 1.89 11.52 -0.28
N LEU A 80 2.88 10.76 -0.74
CA LEU A 80 3.98 11.31 -1.54
C LEU A 80 3.51 11.74 -2.92
N THR A 81 2.64 10.96 -3.55
CA THR A 81 2.03 11.32 -4.84
C THR A 81 1.20 12.59 -4.74
N GLN A 82 0.44 12.77 -3.65
CA GLN A 82 -0.35 13.98 -3.40
C GLN A 82 0.54 15.21 -3.20
N LEU A 83 1.64 15.08 -2.43
CA LEU A 83 2.61 16.18 -2.26
C LEU A 83 3.26 16.58 -3.57
N GLN A 84 3.67 15.61 -4.38
CA GLN A 84 4.25 15.87 -5.71
C GLN A 84 3.26 16.60 -6.65
N ALA A 85 1.99 16.20 -6.63
CA ALA A 85 0.95 16.87 -7.41
C ALA A 85 0.74 18.32 -6.95
N ARG A 86 0.76 18.58 -5.62
CA ARG A 86 0.65 19.94 -5.07
C ARG A 86 1.87 20.79 -5.44
N LEU A 87 3.09 20.25 -5.35
CA LEU A 87 4.31 20.95 -5.78
C LEU A 87 4.23 21.32 -7.26
N THR A 88 3.80 20.39 -8.11
CA THR A 88 3.62 20.66 -9.54
C THR A 88 2.59 21.77 -9.79
N ALA A 89 1.49 21.79 -9.07
CA ALA A 89 0.47 22.84 -9.19
C ALA A 89 1.02 24.23 -8.79
N LEU A 90 1.82 24.29 -7.70
CA LEU A 90 2.48 25.53 -7.27
C LEU A 90 3.52 26.01 -8.30
N ASP A 91 4.30 25.11 -8.87
CA ASP A 91 5.28 25.45 -9.91
C ASP A 91 4.59 26.03 -11.16
N ILE A 92 3.44 25.47 -11.57
CA ILE A 92 2.63 25.99 -12.69
C ILE A 92 2.08 27.39 -12.36
N GLU A 93 1.51 27.58 -11.15
CA GLU A 93 0.98 28.87 -10.73
C GLU A 93 2.09 29.94 -10.68
N ARG A 94 3.25 29.58 -10.12
CA ARG A 94 4.40 30.49 -10.06
C ARG A 94 4.89 30.87 -11.45
N GLU A 95 5.04 29.91 -12.37
CA GLU A 95 5.49 30.16 -13.73
C GLU A 95 4.51 31.09 -14.47
N ALA A 96 3.21 30.90 -14.31
CA ALA A 96 2.21 31.77 -14.91
C ALA A 96 2.34 33.23 -14.43
N ILE A 97 2.50 33.43 -13.10
CA ILE A 97 2.69 34.77 -12.52
C ILE A 97 4.02 35.39 -12.95
N GLU A 98 5.11 34.63 -13.03
CA GLU A 98 6.41 35.07 -13.51
C GLU A 98 6.32 35.54 -14.99
N GLN A 99 5.59 34.83 -15.84
CA GLN A 99 5.36 35.24 -17.23
C GLN A 99 4.55 36.54 -17.35
N ASP A 100 3.49 36.66 -16.54
CA ASP A 100 2.67 37.88 -16.48
C ASP A 100 3.48 39.09 -15.98
N SER A 101 4.38 38.89 -15.03
CA SER A 101 5.21 39.94 -14.43
C SER A 101 6.18 40.59 -15.44
N VAL A 102 6.52 39.90 -16.54
CA VAL A 102 7.33 40.48 -17.63
C VAL A 102 6.60 41.65 -18.32
N PHE A 103 5.27 41.55 -18.41
CA PHE A 103 4.44 42.59 -19.06
C PHE A 103 3.84 43.56 -18.05
N TYR A 104 3.63 43.11 -16.82
CA TYR A 104 3.00 43.86 -15.73
C TYR A 104 3.83 43.74 -14.43
N PRO A 105 4.94 44.47 -14.29
CA PRO A 105 5.89 44.31 -13.17
C PRO A 105 5.29 44.55 -11.77
N GLU A 106 4.14 45.23 -11.69
CA GLU A 106 3.45 45.47 -10.40
C GLU A 106 2.56 44.30 -9.94
N THR A 107 2.46 43.25 -10.76
CA THR A 107 1.62 42.08 -10.42
C THR A 107 2.35 41.18 -9.43
N SER A 108 2.13 41.43 -8.17
CA SER A 108 2.26 40.53 -7.01
C SER A 108 3.63 39.92 -6.69
N PRO A 109 4.66 40.73 -6.38
CA PRO A 109 5.88 40.18 -5.77
C PRO A 109 5.59 39.46 -4.45
N GLU A 110 4.57 39.91 -3.71
CA GLU A 110 4.10 39.27 -2.48
C GLU A 110 3.58 37.86 -2.72
N ARG A 111 2.79 37.66 -3.78
CA ARG A 111 2.24 36.34 -4.12
C ARG A 111 3.34 35.36 -4.56
N LEU A 112 4.33 35.81 -5.32
CA LEU A 112 5.49 34.98 -5.68
C LEU A 112 6.31 34.57 -4.47
N ALA A 113 6.49 35.45 -3.50
CA ALA A 113 7.15 35.13 -2.23
C ALA A 113 6.36 34.07 -1.44
N GLU A 114 5.04 34.26 -1.27
CA GLU A 114 4.17 33.29 -0.61
C GLU A 114 4.23 31.89 -1.27
N LEU A 115 4.18 31.85 -2.60
CA LEU A 115 4.25 30.58 -3.34
C LEU A 115 5.61 29.90 -3.18
N THR A 116 6.69 30.68 -3.12
CA THR A 116 8.04 30.17 -2.91
C THR A 116 8.17 29.59 -1.51
N ASP A 117 7.72 30.30 -0.48
CA ASP A 117 7.77 29.84 0.91
C ASP A 117 6.94 28.54 1.08
N LEU A 118 5.72 28.51 0.53
CA LEU A 118 4.86 27.33 0.60
C LEU A 118 5.48 26.14 -0.16
N ARG A 119 6.09 26.40 -1.33
CA ARG A 119 6.77 25.39 -2.11
C ARG A 119 7.94 24.79 -1.33
N ASP A 120 8.74 25.62 -0.69
CA ASP A 120 9.92 25.17 0.05
C ASP A 120 9.51 24.34 1.28
N GLU A 121 8.41 24.72 1.96
CA GLU A 121 7.82 23.93 3.05
C GLU A 121 7.36 22.54 2.55
N LEU A 122 6.55 22.50 1.48
CA LEU A 122 6.08 21.23 0.92
C LEU A 122 7.21 20.38 0.32
N GLN A 123 8.26 21.00 -0.22
CA GLN A 123 9.44 20.31 -0.72
C GLN A 123 10.23 19.64 0.42
N ALA A 124 10.35 20.31 1.57
CA ALA A 124 10.98 19.74 2.75
C ALA A 124 10.16 18.55 3.30
N GLU A 125 8.83 18.67 3.37
CA GLU A 125 7.92 17.60 3.76
C GLU A 125 8.03 16.40 2.80
N ALA A 126 8.02 16.64 1.49
CA ALA A 126 8.19 15.61 0.48
C ALA A 126 9.54 14.89 0.60
N GLY A 127 10.61 15.63 0.85
CA GLY A 127 11.95 15.07 1.06
C GLY A 127 12.03 14.17 2.28
N HIS A 128 11.39 14.55 3.39
CA HIS A 128 11.31 13.73 4.58
C HIS A 128 10.52 12.43 4.33
N LEU A 129 9.37 12.55 3.68
CA LEU A 129 8.50 11.42 3.38
C LEU A 129 9.15 10.45 2.37
N GLU A 130 9.88 10.98 1.37
CA GLU A 130 10.66 10.20 0.42
C GLU A 130 11.76 9.40 1.11
N ALA A 131 12.50 10.03 2.04
CA ALA A 131 13.55 9.36 2.81
C ALA A 131 12.97 8.22 3.67
N GLN A 132 11.83 8.45 4.31
CA GLN A 132 11.11 7.42 5.05
C GLN A 132 10.69 6.26 4.13
N TYR A 133 10.06 6.56 2.99
CA TYR A 133 9.64 5.56 2.01
C TYR A 133 10.81 4.70 1.51
N GLN A 134 11.93 5.33 1.16
CA GLN A 134 13.11 4.60 0.68
C GLN A 134 13.70 3.68 1.74
N GLN A 135 13.65 4.07 3.01
CA GLN A 135 14.10 3.22 4.11
C GLN A 135 13.16 2.04 4.32
N GLU A 136 11.83 2.27 4.36
CA GLU A 136 10.84 1.21 4.46
C GLU A 136 10.97 0.21 3.30
N LYS A 137 11.15 0.72 2.07
CA LYS A 137 11.30 -0.09 0.87
C LYS A 137 12.55 -0.98 0.92
N ARG A 138 13.68 -0.45 1.39
CA ARG A 138 14.91 -1.25 1.56
C ARG A 138 14.71 -2.37 2.58
N LEU A 139 14.13 -2.06 3.73
CA LEU A 139 13.85 -3.06 4.77
C LEU A 139 12.87 -4.13 4.26
N ALA A 140 11.81 -3.72 3.56
CA ALA A 140 10.84 -4.62 2.94
C ALA A 140 11.51 -5.58 1.95
N GLN A 141 12.37 -5.08 1.06
CA GLN A 141 13.11 -5.89 0.10
C GLN A 141 14.05 -6.90 0.77
N GLN A 142 14.76 -6.49 1.82
CA GLN A 142 15.62 -7.38 2.59
C GLN A 142 14.84 -8.49 3.30
N ILE A 143 13.70 -8.14 3.92
CA ILE A 143 12.81 -9.10 4.56
C ILE A 143 12.29 -10.12 3.53
N MET A 144 11.87 -9.66 2.35
CA MET A 144 11.38 -10.54 1.30
C MET A 144 12.46 -11.49 0.78
N ALA A 145 13.69 -11.01 0.60
CA ALA A 145 14.83 -11.84 0.19
C ALA A 145 15.13 -12.95 1.22
N LEU A 146 15.21 -12.59 2.51
CA LEU A 146 15.44 -13.57 3.58
C LEU A 146 14.32 -14.62 3.67
N ARG A 147 13.06 -14.19 3.50
CA ARG A 147 11.90 -15.11 3.48
C ARG A 147 11.98 -16.11 2.31
N GLN A 148 12.45 -15.69 1.14
CA GLN A 148 12.64 -16.58 -0.01
C GLN A 148 13.74 -17.62 0.24
N GLU A 149 14.78 -17.25 0.98
CA GLU A 149 15.89 -18.13 1.39
C GLU A 149 15.53 -19.02 2.60
N GLY A 150 14.35 -18.82 3.20
CA GLY A 150 13.94 -19.49 4.43
C GLY A 150 14.72 -19.06 5.68
N ALA A 151 15.38 -17.90 5.62
CA ALA A 151 16.16 -17.34 6.71
C ALA A 151 15.29 -16.49 7.67
N ASP A 152 15.78 -16.33 8.90
CA ASP A 152 15.11 -15.51 9.90
C ASP A 152 15.18 -14.01 9.53
N SER A 153 14.04 -13.36 9.54
CA SER A 153 13.89 -11.93 9.25
C SER A 153 13.30 -11.14 10.42
N THR A 154 13.25 -11.71 11.61
CA THR A 154 12.56 -11.14 12.79
C THR A 154 13.13 -9.77 13.17
N ASP A 155 14.44 -9.63 13.19
CA ASP A 155 15.10 -8.35 13.53
C ASP A 155 14.77 -7.24 12.54
N LEU A 156 14.77 -7.55 11.24
CA LEU A 156 14.43 -6.57 10.21
C LEU A 156 12.93 -6.20 10.24
N GLN A 157 12.06 -7.16 10.56
CA GLN A 157 10.63 -6.88 10.75
C GLN A 157 10.41 -5.94 11.94
N GLN A 158 11.16 -6.12 13.03
CA GLN A 158 11.09 -5.22 14.18
C GLN A 158 11.62 -3.83 13.84
N GLN A 159 12.74 -3.74 13.11
CA GLN A 159 13.25 -2.46 12.61
C GLN A 159 12.24 -1.75 11.72
N LEU A 160 11.61 -2.46 10.78
CA LEU A 160 10.58 -1.90 9.91
C LEU A 160 9.41 -1.34 10.72
N ARG A 161 8.87 -2.10 11.66
CA ARG A 161 7.77 -1.65 12.54
C ARG A 161 8.14 -0.43 13.37
N THR A 162 9.37 -0.39 13.89
CA THR A 162 9.87 0.74 14.68
C THR A 162 9.98 1.99 13.80
N HIS A 163 10.44 1.82 12.56
CA HIS A 163 10.60 2.92 11.61
C HIS A 163 9.25 3.45 11.10
N GLN A 164 8.30 2.57 10.82
CA GLN A 164 6.95 2.90 10.38
C GLN A 164 6.11 3.63 11.45
N GLY A 165 6.32 3.32 12.71
CA GLY A 165 5.57 3.91 13.81
C GLY A 165 4.05 3.76 13.63
N PHE A 166 3.32 4.88 13.65
CA PHE A 166 1.86 4.90 13.49
C PHE A 166 1.38 5.12 12.04
N ALA A 167 2.28 5.48 11.13
CA ALA A 167 1.94 5.86 9.76
C ALA A 167 2.80 5.08 8.73
N PRO A 168 2.56 3.77 8.54
CA PRO A 168 3.28 2.96 7.57
C PRO A 168 3.01 3.44 6.15
N LEU A 169 4.06 3.58 5.35
CA LEU A 169 3.96 3.91 3.93
C LEU A 169 3.84 2.66 3.04
N LEU A 170 4.34 1.52 3.52
CA LEU A 170 4.30 0.24 2.82
C LEU A 170 3.64 -0.83 3.68
N ALA A 171 2.83 -1.68 3.03
CA ALA A 171 2.37 -2.95 3.59
C ALA A 171 3.26 -4.09 3.08
N LEU A 172 3.69 -4.97 3.98
CA LEU A 172 4.56 -6.12 3.64
C LEU A 172 3.78 -7.44 3.62
N ASP A 173 2.73 -7.53 4.38
CA ASP A 173 1.94 -8.75 4.62
C ASP A 173 0.45 -8.49 4.37
N VAL A 174 -0.27 -9.55 4.02
CA VAL A 174 -1.75 -9.59 3.98
C VAL A 174 -2.27 -10.12 5.29
#